data_a1425aa5fc3eef25b6d9533dbdfbeaf3
#
_entry.id   a1425aa5fc3eef25b6d9533dbdfbeaf3
#
_cell.length_a   1.000
_cell.length_b   1.000
_cell.length_c   1.000
_cell.angle_alpha   90.00
_cell.angle_beta   90.00
_cell.angle_gamma   90.00
#
_symmetry.space_group_name_H-M   'P 1'
#
loop_
_entity.id
_entity.type
_entity.pdbx_description
1 polymer ?
#
loop_
_entity_poly.entity_id
_entity_poly.type
_entity_poly.pdbx_seq_one_letter_code
_entity_poly.pdbx_strand_id
1 'polypeptide(L)'
;MTSNWLRKHGELLLKYSEHLPDKEDTIRITFDYPDCGWMPMRFLKNGIDKGFIVLSDVYNSFVPMREMLETIATSHDQKASIINLDCEQYHAVLSYEPVWFYEGDDGSYPLDCGIFSVYDEADKDFILDAFCDTETFIRDIYQCLIHFAEEMSKKPEFVNDWVEQSFNDEWAELDEGNTAANYIFLNKVKSEKVEEYIKYMDKWHQSRM
;
A
#
# COMPACT_ATOMS: atom_id res chain seq x y z
N MET A 1 -3.31 -4.01 -16.38
CA MET A 1 -4.48 -3.12 -16.17
C MET A 1 -5.48 -3.32 -17.29
N THR A 2 -6.72 -3.65 -16.95
CA THR A 2 -7.79 -3.90 -17.92
C THR A 2 -8.48 -2.61 -18.36
N SER A 3 -9.16 -2.66 -19.52
CA SER A 3 -9.97 -1.53 -20.00
C SER A 3 -11.10 -1.16 -19.01
N ASN A 4 -11.60 -2.15 -18.27
CA ASN A 4 -12.65 -1.92 -17.28
C ASN A 4 -12.14 -1.14 -16.06
N TRP A 5 -10.94 -1.47 -15.58
CA TRP A 5 -10.30 -0.68 -14.52
C TRP A 5 -10.10 0.77 -14.96
N LEU A 6 -9.53 1.02 -16.15
CA LEU A 6 -9.29 2.39 -16.65
C LEU A 6 -10.59 3.20 -16.69
N ARG A 7 -11.71 2.61 -17.14
CA ARG A 7 -13.00 3.29 -17.17
C ARG A 7 -13.50 3.60 -15.75
N LYS A 8 -13.53 2.61 -14.88
CA LYS A 8 -13.98 2.75 -13.49
C LYS A 8 -13.11 3.74 -12.70
N HIS A 9 -11.80 3.70 -12.90
CA HIS A 9 -10.87 4.62 -12.28
C HIS A 9 -11.10 6.07 -12.75
N GLY A 10 -11.33 6.29 -14.05
CA GLY A 10 -11.70 7.60 -14.56
C GLY A 10 -13.03 8.11 -13.99
N GLU A 11 -14.04 7.26 -13.84
CA GLU A 11 -15.30 7.60 -13.18
C GLU A 11 -15.10 7.98 -11.70
N LEU A 12 -14.20 7.26 -11.00
CA LEU A 12 -13.83 7.55 -9.61
C LEU A 12 -13.16 8.93 -9.49
N LEU A 13 -12.16 9.21 -10.32
CA LEU A 13 -11.47 10.50 -10.30
C LEU A 13 -12.41 11.65 -10.63
N LEU A 14 -13.34 11.46 -11.58
CA LEU A 14 -14.36 12.46 -11.91
C LEU A 14 -15.27 12.73 -10.70
N LYS A 15 -15.75 11.70 -10.00
CA LYS A 15 -16.55 11.85 -8.78
C LYS A 15 -15.86 12.74 -7.75
N TYR A 16 -14.56 12.51 -7.51
CA TYR A 16 -13.80 13.31 -6.55
C TYR A 16 -13.47 14.72 -7.07
N SER A 17 -13.30 14.89 -8.38
CA SER A 17 -13.09 16.23 -8.96
C SER A 17 -14.34 17.13 -8.89
N GLU A 18 -15.53 16.52 -8.91
CA GLU A 18 -16.79 17.25 -8.77
C GLU A 18 -17.12 17.56 -7.30
N HIS A 19 -16.72 16.69 -6.38
CA HIS A 19 -17.01 16.84 -4.96
C HIS A 19 -15.96 16.15 -4.08
N LEU A 20 -15.07 16.94 -3.48
CA LEU A 20 -14.17 16.44 -2.43
C LEU A 20 -14.91 16.31 -1.10
N PRO A 21 -14.69 15.25 -0.34
CA PRO A 21 -15.20 15.13 1.02
C PRO A 21 -14.68 16.25 1.93
N ASP A 22 -15.51 16.70 2.88
CA ASP A 22 -15.13 17.73 3.87
C ASP A 22 -14.08 17.21 4.89
N LYS A 23 -13.86 15.90 4.91
CA LYS A 23 -12.95 15.24 5.86
C LYS A 23 -12.24 14.07 5.21
N GLU A 24 -10.97 13.95 5.53
CA GLU A 24 -10.12 12.85 5.12
C GLU A 24 -10.52 11.54 5.82
N ASP A 25 -10.37 10.45 5.09
CA ASP A 25 -10.55 9.09 5.58
C ASP A 25 -9.24 8.56 6.18
N THR A 26 -9.34 7.75 7.23
CA THR A 26 -8.21 6.95 7.73
C THR A 26 -8.25 5.56 7.10
N ILE A 27 -7.10 5.10 6.62
CA ILE A 27 -6.96 3.77 6.00
C ILE A 27 -5.98 2.94 6.80
N ARG A 28 -6.37 1.71 7.08
CA ARG A 28 -5.49 0.69 7.64
C ARG A 28 -5.59 -0.58 6.81
N ILE A 29 -4.48 -1.31 6.75
CA ILE A 29 -4.43 -2.66 6.24
C ILE A 29 -4.08 -3.62 7.36
N THR A 30 -4.64 -4.84 7.29
CA THR A 30 -4.25 -5.93 8.17
C THR A 30 -4.05 -7.19 7.36
N PHE A 31 -3.16 -8.05 7.82
CA PHE A 31 -2.88 -9.32 7.17
C PHE A 31 -3.29 -10.44 8.10
N ASP A 32 -4.04 -11.40 7.58
CA ASP A 32 -4.26 -12.66 8.29
C ASP A 32 -2.98 -13.51 8.18
N TYR A 33 -2.82 -14.52 9.05
CA TYR A 33 -1.72 -15.47 8.92
C TYR A 33 -1.89 -16.27 7.62
N PRO A 34 -0.80 -16.52 6.85
CA PRO A 34 -0.91 -17.28 5.61
C PRO A 34 -1.31 -18.72 5.87
N ASP A 35 -2.11 -19.27 4.97
CA ASP A 35 -2.51 -20.67 4.93
C ASP A 35 -2.25 -21.22 3.53
N CYS A 36 -1.35 -22.23 3.44
CA CYS A 36 -0.98 -22.89 2.19
C CYS A 36 -0.59 -21.92 1.06
N GLY A 37 0.18 -20.88 1.38
CA GLY A 37 0.64 -19.87 0.41
C GLY A 37 -0.38 -18.77 0.08
N TRP A 38 -1.50 -18.72 0.80
CA TRP A 38 -2.52 -17.70 0.63
C TRP A 38 -2.68 -16.83 1.86
N MET A 39 -2.69 -15.52 1.67
CA MET A 39 -2.78 -14.56 2.78
C MET A 39 -3.80 -13.46 2.49
N PRO A 40 -4.91 -13.40 3.22
CA PRO A 40 -5.85 -12.30 3.12
C PRO A 40 -5.21 -10.98 3.60
N MET A 41 -5.28 -9.95 2.76
CA MET A 41 -4.98 -8.56 3.10
C MET A 41 -6.29 -7.78 3.15
N ARG A 42 -6.69 -7.34 4.35
CA ARG A 42 -7.94 -6.64 4.60
C ARG A 42 -7.75 -5.14 4.61
N PHE A 43 -8.77 -4.43 4.18
CA PHE A 43 -8.79 -2.97 4.14
C PHE A 43 -9.85 -2.41 5.09
N LEU A 44 -9.41 -1.51 5.97
CA LEU A 44 -10.30 -0.79 6.87
C LEU A 44 -10.31 0.70 6.49
N LYS A 45 -11.51 1.25 6.34
CA LYS A 45 -11.75 2.69 6.14
C LYS A 45 -12.49 3.23 7.35
N ASN A 46 -11.90 4.19 8.06
CA ASN A 46 -12.47 4.75 9.29
C ASN A 46 -12.80 3.66 10.34
N GLY A 47 -11.95 2.63 10.42
CA GLY A 47 -12.14 1.49 11.32
C GLY A 47 -13.19 0.47 10.87
N ILE A 48 -13.83 0.66 9.72
CA ILE A 48 -14.84 -0.26 9.16
C ILE A 48 -14.19 -1.14 8.10
N ASP A 49 -14.33 -2.46 8.23
CA ASP A 49 -13.88 -3.44 7.22
C ASP A 49 -14.64 -3.21 5.90
N LYS A 50 -13.89 -3.07 4.81
CA LYS A 50 -14.39 -2.85 3.44
C LYS A 50 -14.26 -4.08 2.55
N GLY A 51 -13.52 -5.08 3.00
CA GLY A 51 -13.22 -6.28 2.25
C GLY A 51 -11.73 -6.59 2.23
N PHE A 52 -11.36 -7.56 1.43
CA PHE A 52 -10.00 -8.05 1.36
C PHE A 52 -9.66 -8.51 -0.06
N ILE A 53 -8.36 -8.59 -0.33
CA ILE A 53 -7.79 -9.36 -1.44
C ILE A 53 -6.98 -10.51 -0.84
N VAL A 54 -6.78 -11.57 -1.61
CA VAL A 54 -5.96 -12.71 -1.18
C VAL A 54 -4.65 -12.67 -1.94
N LEU A 55 -3.56 -12.40 -1.23
CA LEU A 55 -2.21 -12.44 -1.77
C LEU A 55 -1.76 -13.89 -1.93
N SER A 56 -0.94 -14.17 -2.94
CA SER A 56 -0.28 -15.46 -3.16
C SER A 56 1.23 -15.35 -2.88
N ASP A 57 1.82 -16.38 -2.31
CA ASP A 57 3.26 -16.48 -2.08
C ASP A 57 4.07 -16.65 -3.38
N VAL A 58 3.40 -17.01 -4.48
CA VAL A 58 4.03 -17.13 -5.80
C VAL A 58 4.51 -15.78 -6.33
N TYR A 59 3.89 -14.68 -5.91
CA TYR A 59 4.16 -13.33 -6.41
C TYR A 59 4.64 -12.39 -5.31
N ASN A 60 5.57 -11.53 -5.69
CA ASN A 60 6.06 -10.49 -4.79
C ASN A 60 5.00 -9.39 -4.62
N SER A 61 4.32 -9.37 -3.48
CA SER A 61 3.28 -8.37 -3.17
C SER A 61 3.79 -7.22 -2.30
N PHE A 62 4.74 -7.48 -1.40
CA PHE A 62 5.19 -6.52 -0.39
C PHE A 62 6.14 -5.46 -0.95
N VAL A 63 7.06 -5.85 -1.84
CA VAL A 63 8.00 -4.89 -2.46
C VAL A 63 7.27 -3.85 -3.32
N PRO A 64 6.32 -4.20 -4.19
CA PRO A 64 5.50 -3.20 -4.89
C PRO A 64 4.74 -2.25 -3.94
N MET A 65 4.19 -2.74 -2.83
CA MET A 65 3.53 -1.87 -1.83
C MET A 65 4.52 -0.91 -1.18
N ARG A 66 5.72 -1.37 -0.80
CA ARG A 66 6.79 -0.50 -0.31
C ARG A 66 7.18 0.56 -1.35
N GLU A 67 7.40 0.16 -2.60
CA GLU A 67 7.77 1.06 -3.69
C GLU A 67 6.68 2.09 -4.02
N MET A 68 5.42 1.71 -3.88
CA MET A 68 4.29 2.63 -3.94
C MET A 68 4.42 3.74 -2.88
N LEU A 69 4.67 3.38 -1.62
CA LEU A 69 4.86 4.34 -0.53
C LEU A 69 6.11 5.20 -0.75
N GLU A 70 7.22 4.61 -1.22
CA GLU A 70 8.43 5.36 -1.59
C GLU A 70 8.15 6.40 -2.67
N THR A 71 7.38 6.02 -3.68
CA THR A 71 7.00 6.92 -4.78
C THR A 71 6.19 8.09 -4.24
N ILE A 72 5.20 7.84 -3.39
CA ILE A 72 4.37 8.90 -2.79
C ILE A 72 5.23 9.80 -1.90
N ALA A 73 6.07 9.23 -1.03
CA ALA A 73 6.90 9.96 -0.08
C ALA A 73 7.98 10.84 -0.74
N THR A 74 8.49 10.44 -1.90
CA THR A 74 9.61 11.14 -2.58
C THR A 74 9.19 11.95 -3.80
N SER A 75 7.93 11.85 -4.23
CA SER A 75 7.44 12.54 -5.42
C SER A 75 7.15 14.00 -5.12
N HIS A 76 8.10 14.88 -5.43
CA HIS A 76 7.89 16.33 -5.38
C HIS A 76 6.84 16.80 -6.40
N ASP A 77 6.65 16.03 -7.47
CA ASP A 77 5.66 16.32 -8.53
C ASP A 77 4.31 15.66 -8.22
N GLN A 78 4.16 15.05 -7.04
CA GLN A 78 2.96 14.33 -6.62
C GLN A 78 2.37 13.47 -7.74
N LYS A 79 3.17 12.53 -8.22
CA LYS A 79 2.75 11.59 -9.27
C LYS A 79 1.84 10.52 -8.70
N ALA A 80 0.86 10.12 -9.52
CA ALA A 80 0.08 8.93 -9.26
C ALA A 80 0.99 7.70 -9.05
N SER A 81 0.69 6.89 -8.07
CA SER A 81 1.35 5.62 -7.84
C SER A 81 0.35 4.49 -7.98
N ILE A 82 0.59 3.60 -8.94
CA ILE A 82 -0.31 2.50 -9.27
C ILE A 82 0.49 1.21 -9.26
N ILE A 83 0.03 0.24 -8.48
CA ILE A 83 0.60 -1.10 -8.45
C ILE A 83 -0.44 -2.13 -8.81
N ASN A 84 0.01 -3.19 -9.47
CA ASN A 84 -0.80 -4.34 -9.83
C ASN A 84 -0.31 -5.54 -9.05
N LEU A 85 -1.14 -6.05 -8.16
CA LEU A 85 -0.84 -7.23 -7.37
C LEU A 85 -1.43 -8.46 -8.09
N ASP A 86 -0.58 -9.43 -8.39
CA ASP A 86 -1.00 -10.70 -8.94
C ASP A 86 -1.42 -11.63 -7.79
N CYS A 87 -2.66 -12.08 -7.85
CA CYS A 87 -3.29 -12.97 -6.88
C CYS A 87 -3.55 -14.35 -7.49
N GLU A 88 -2.71 -14.79 -8.46
CA GLU A 88 -2.80 -16.01 -9.26
C GLU A 88 -4.06 -16.14 -10.12
N GLN A 89 -5.24 -16.02 -9.54
CA GLN A 89 -6.50 -16.19 -10.23
C GLN A 89 -7.09 -14.88 -10.77
N TYR A 90 -6.64 -13.76 -10.24
CA TYR A 90 -7.07 -12.41 -10.60
C TYR A 90 -5.99 -11.40 -10.24
N HIS A 91 -6.20 -10.16 -10.66
CA HIS A 91 -5.34 -9.05 -10.27
C HIS A 91 -6.10 -8.08 -9.38
N ALA A 92 -5.40 -7.51 -8.41
CA ALA A 92 -5.88 -6.38 -7.65
C ALA A 92 -5.03 -5.15 -7.98
N VAL A 93 -5.68 -4.01 -8.24
CA VAL A 93 -5.00 -2.76 -8.53
C VAL A 93 -5.15 -1.83 -7.34
N LEU A 94 -4.00 -1.45 -6.74
CA LEU A 94 -3.95 -0.40 -5.75
C LEU A 94 -3.46 0.88 -6.43
N SER A 95 -4.16 1.98 -6.22
CA SER A 95 -3.75 3.27 -6.76
C SER A 95 -3.80 4.38 -5.70
N TYR A 96 -2.87 5.30 -5.78
CA TYR A 96 -2.88 6.55 -5.04
C TYR A 96 -2.72 7.70 -6.03
N GLU A 97 -3.74 8.56 -6.11
CA GLU A 97 -3.79 9.72 -6.99
C GLU A 97 -3.72 10.99 -6.16
N PRO A 98 -2.69 11.82 -6.28
CA PRO A 98 -2.64 13.10 -5.58
C PRO A 98 -3.74 14.03 -6.07
N VAL A 99 -4.33 14.79 -5.16
CA VAL A 99 -5.36 15.77 -5.49
C VAL A 99 -4.71 17.12 -5.78
N TRP A 100 -5.12 17.75 -6.88
CA TRP A 100 -4.67 19.05 -7.31
C TRP A 100 -5.78 20.07 -7.17
N PHE A 101 -5.46 21.21 -6.60
CA PHE A 101 -6.37 22.34 -6.53
C PHE A 101 -6.02 23.35 -7.64
N TYR A 102 -7.04 23.79 -8.38
CA TYR A 102 -6.89 24.82 -9.39
C TYR A 102 -7.42 26.15 -8.85
N GLU A 103 -6.57 27.14 -8.67
CA GLU A 103 -6.94 28.47 -8.22
C GLU A 103 -6.82 29.46 -9.39
N GLY A 104 -7.82 29.43 -10.29
CA GLY A 104 -7.94 30.40 -11.38
C GLY A 104 -6.72 30.46 -12.31
N ASP A 105 -6.32 31.68 -12.70
CA ASP A 105 -5.20 31.92 -13.61
C ASP A 105 -3.81 31.76 -12.96
N ASP A 106 -3.73 31.57 -11.64
CA ASP A 106 -2.47 31.52 -10.88
C ASP A 106 -1.84 30.12 -10.86
N GLY A 107 -2.46 29.15 -11.48
CA GLY A 107 -1.95 27.78 -11.62
C GLY A 107 -2.59 26.77 -10.67
N SER A 108 -2.10 25.52 -10.75
CA SER A 108 -2.50 24.44 -9.86
C SER A 108 -1.42 24.20 -8.81
N TYR A 109 -1.84 23.93 -7.58
CA TYR A 109 -0.94 23.44 -6.55
C TYR A 109 -1.49 22.13 -5.94
N PRO A 110 -0.61 21.22 -5.54
CA PRO A 110 -1.04 19.98 -4.93
C PRO A 110 -1.59 20.25 -3.52
N LEU A 111 -2.66 19.56 -3.16
CA LEU A 111 -3.05 19.42 -1.76
C LEU A 111 -2.22 18.29 -1.13
N ASP A 112 -1.97 18.37 0.17
CA ASP A 112 -1.32 17.28 0.91
C ASP A 112 -2.27 16.09 1.12
N CYS A 113 -3.10 15.81 0.13
CA CYS A 113 -4.14 14.79 0.12
C CYS A 113 -4.14 14.02 -1.19
N GLY A 114 -4.70 12.81 -1.15
CA GLY A 114 -4.84 11.98 -2.34
C GLY A 114 -6.04 11.04 -2.25
N ILE A 115 -6.34 10.40 -3.37
CA ILE A 115 -7.37 9.38 -3.48
C ILE A 115 -6.69 8.02 -3.53
N PHE A 116 -6.87 7.24 -2.49
CA PHE A 116 -6.47 5.82 -2.48
C PHE A 116 -7.62 4.96 -2.94
N SER A 117 -7.34 3.99 -3.81
CA SER A 117 -8.34 3.01 -4.21
C SER A 117 -7.78 1.60 -4.35
N VAL A 118 -8.64 0.63 -4.09
CA VAL A 118 -8.37 -0.80 -4.29
C VAL A 118 -9.45 -1.36 -5.20
N TYR A 119 -9.04 -1.81 -6.38
CA TYR A 119 -9.92 -2.40 -7.38
C TYR A 119 -9.65 -3.89 -7.51
N ASP A 120 -10.71 -4.70 -7.44
CA ASP A 120 -10.66 -6.13 -7.68
C ASP A 120 -11.06 -6.43 -9.13
N GLU A 121 -10.17 -7.04 -9.91
CA GLU A 121 -10.46 -7.42 -11.29
C GLU A 121 -11.40 -8.62 -11.41
N ALA A 122 -11.53 -9.46 -10.37
CA ALA A 122 -12.48 -10.57 -10.37
C ALA A 122 -13.93 -10.07 -10.28
N ASP A 123 -14.19 -9.20 -9.31
CA ASP A 123 -15.51 -8.59 -9.11
C ASP A 123 -15.76 -7.40 -10.06
N LYS A 124 -14.72 -6.89 -10.69
CA LYS A 124 -14.74 -5.73 -11.60
C LYS A 124 -15.27 -4.47 -10.92
N ASP A 125 -14.95 -4.30 -9.65
CA ASP A 125 -15.39 -3.16 -8.85
C ASP A 125 -14.36 -2.74 -7.80
N PHE A 126 -14.55 -1.57 -7.18
CA PHE A 126 -13.74 -1.11 -6.06
C PHE A 126 -14.19 -1.80 -4.77
N ILE A 127 -13.22 -2.43 -4.09
CA ILE A 127 -13.36 -2.85 -2.69
C ILE A 127 -13.39 -1.60 -1.81
N LEU A 128 -12.53 -0.61 -2.16
CA LEU A 128 -12.32 0.59 -1.38
C LEU A 128 -12.01 1.76 -2.31
N ASP A 129 -12.59 2.93 -1.98
CA ASP A 129 -12.10 4.24 -2.39
C ASP A 129 -12.08 5.18 -1.17
N ALA A 130 -11.06 6.02 -1.05
CA ALA A 130 -10.86 6.89 0.10
C ALA A 130 -10.12 8.18 -0.28
N PHE A 131 -10.55 9.29 0.31
CA PHE A 131 -9.84 10.57 0.28
C PHE A 131 -8.99 10.68 1.54
N CYS A 132 -7.67 10.75 1.40
CA CYS A 132 -6.73 10.61 2.51
C CYS A 132 -5.77 11.80 2.58
N ASP A 133 -5.42 12.23 3.80
CA ASP A 133 -4.21 13.00 4.05
C ASP A 133 -2.98 12.17 3.69
N THR A 134 -2.05 12.74 2.91
CA THR A 134 -0.90 12.01 2.35
C THR A 134 0.04 11.49 3.43
N GLU A 135 0.35 12.33 4.43
CA GLU A 135 1.25 11.92 5.52
C GLU A 135 0.65 10.81 6.35
N THR A 136 -0.61 10.97 6.75
CA THR A 136 -1.35 9.97 7.54
C THR A 136 -1.44 8.66 6.78
N PHE A 137 -1.76 8.69 5.48
CA PHE A 137 -1.81 7.51 4.63
C PHE A 137 -0.47 6.76 4.59
N ILE A 138 0.64 7.47 4.28
CA ILE A 138 1.97 6.86 4.23
C ILE A 138 2.30 6.23 5.58
N ARG A 139 2.10 6.96 6.66
CA ARG A 139 2.44 6.55 8.02
C ARG A 139 1.65 5.31 8.44
N ASP A 140 0.33 5.32 8.25
CA ASP A 140 -0.55 4.23 8.65
C ASP A 140 -0.28 2.96 7.86
N ILE A 141 -0.15 3.05 6.53
CA ILE A 141 0.12 1.87 5.69
C ILE A 141 1.52 1.32 5.96
N TYR A 142 2.54 2.18 6.06
CA TYR A 142 3.90 1.73 6.37
C TYR A 142 3.99 1.05 7.73
N GLN A 143 3.36 1.61 8.76
CA GLN A 143 3.31 0.98 10.09
C GLN A 143 2.63 -0.39 10.06
N CYS A 144 1.56 -0.54 9.30
CA CYS A 144 0.90 -1.84 9.13
C CYS A 144 1.83 -2.88 8.48
N LEU A 145 2.55 -2.50 7.42
CA LEU A 145 3.52 -3.37 6.75
C LEU A 145 4.67 -3.78 7.69
N ILE A 146 5.28 -2.82 8.37
CA ILE A 146 6.39 -3.08 9.30
C ILE A 146 5.93 -3.92 10.48
N HIS A 147 4.79 -3.60 11.09
CA HIS A 147 4.26 -4.37 12.21
C HIS A 147 4.02 -5.83 11.82
N PHE A 148 3.39 -6.07 10.67
CA PHE A 148 3.20 -7.42 10.16
C PHE A 148 4.54 -8.15 9.95
N ALA A 149 5.51 -7.52 9.29
CA ALA A 149 6.81 -8.12 9.06
C ALA A 149 7.57 -8.43 10.37
N GLU A 150 7.49 -7.53 11.37
CA GLU A 150 8.07 -7.75 12.69
C GLU A 150 7.38 -8.89 13.47
N GLU A 151 6.07 -9.02 13.37
CA GLU A 151 5.34 -10.14 14.00
C GLU A 151 5.68 -11.47 13.32
N MET A 152 5.76 -11.48 11.99
CA MET A 152 6.12 -12.69 11.24
C MET A 152 7.58 -13.08 11.45
N SER A 153 8.49 -12.11 11.65
CA SER A 153 9.89 -12.40 11.96
C SER A 153 10.10 -13.18 13.27
N LYS A 154 9.11 -13.17 14.16
CA LYS A 154 9.13 -13.91 15.42
C LYS A 154 8.55 -15.34 15.30
N LYS A 155 7.99 -15.70 14.16
CA LYS A 155 7.35 -16.99 13.91
C LYS A 155 8.20 -17.84 12.97
N PRO A 156 8.93 -18.84 13.48
CA PRO A 156 9.83 -19.67 12.66
C PRO A 156 9.11 -20.38 11.50
N GLU A 157 7.84 -20.74 11.73
CA GLU A 157 7.01 -21.43 10.75
C GLU A 157 6.56 -20.53 9.58
N PHE A 158 6.57 -19.21 9.75
CA PHE A 158 6.10 -18.29 8.70
C PHE A 158 6.80 -18.48 7.36
N VAL A 159 8.10 -18.74 7.41
CA VAL A 159 8.91 -19.01 6.22
C VAL A 159 8.43 -20.23 5.44
N ASN A 160 7.89 -21.25 6.14
CA ASN A 160 7.36 -22.47 5.51
C ASN A 160 5.96 -22.27 4.93
N ASP A 161 5.21 -21.32 5.50
CA ASP A 161 3.82 -21.04 5.14
C ASP A 161 3.70 -19.91 4.10
N TRP A 162 4.78 -19.11 3.95
CA TRP A 162 4.86 -17.99 3.00
C TRP A 162 6.24 -17.88 2.37
N VAL A 163 6.38 -18.31 1.13
CA VAL A 163 7.64 -18.29 0.35
C VAL A 163 7.43 -17.49 -0.93
N GLU A 164 7.64 -16.18 -0.88
CA GLU A 164 7.61 -15.37 -2.11
C GLU A 164 8.72 -15.78 -3.09
N GLN A 165 8.40 -15.89 -4.38
CA GLN A 165 9.37 -16.22 -5.43
C GLN A 165 10.57 -15.27 -5.48
N SER A 166 10.36 -14.01 -5.11
CA SER A 166 11.43 -13.01 -5.04
C SER A 166 12.50 -13.32 -3.98
N PHE A 167 12.24 -14.27 -3.09
CA PHE A 167 13.18 -14.72 -2.07
C PHE A 167 13.92 -16.00 -2.46
N ASN A 168 13.48 -16.72 -3.49
CA ASN A 168 14.01 -18.05 -3.84
C ASN A 168 15.52 -18.06 -4.10
N ASP A 169 16.08 -17.03 -4.72
CA ASP A 169 17.52 -16.97 -5.00
C ASP A 169 18.36 -16.75 -3.72
N GLU A 170 17.78 -16.09 -2.70
CA GLU A 170 18.42 -15.83 -1.41
C GLU A 170 18.16 -16.98 -0.42
N TRP A 171 17.07 -17.74 -0.60
CA TRP A 171 16.63 -18.82 0.29
C TRP A 171 17.33 -20.15 -0.01
N ALA A 172 17.78 -20.36 -1.25
CA ALA A 172 18.50 -21.58 -1.62
C ALA A 172 19.79 -21.79 -0.81
N GLU A 173 20.28 -20.73 -0.13
CA GLU A 173 21.45 -20.76 0.74
C GLU A 173 21.13 -20.89 2.25
N LEU A 174 19.83 -20.90 2.61
CA LEU A 174 19.41 -20.90 4.02
C LEU A 174 18.93 -22.30 4.44
N ASP A 175 19.56 -22.86 5.46
CA ASP A 175 19.13 -24.13 6.08
C ASP A 175 17.73 -24.01 6.70
N GLU A 176 16.95 -25.11 6.64
CA GLU A 176 15.63 -25.24 7.27
C GLU A 176 15.69 -24.83 8.75
N GLY A 177 14.82 -23.90 9.16
CA GLY A 177 14.72 -23.40 10.52
C GLY A 177 15.54 -22.14 10.83
N ASN A 178 16.08 -21.47 9.81
CA ASN A 178 16.92 -20.30 10.01
C ASN A 178 16.09 -19.02 10.20
N THR A 179 16.23 -18.37 11.36
CA THR A 179 15.66 -17.05 11.66
C THR A 179 16.14 -15.95 10.70
N ALA A 180 17.19 -16.18 9.91
CA ALA A 180 17.68 -15.23 8.90
C ALA A 180 16.65 -14.96 7.80
N ALA A 181 15.84 -15.93 7.41
CA ALA A 181 14.81 -15.75 6.39
C ALA A 181 13.76 -14.72 6.80
N ASN A 182 13.35 -14.73 8.07
CA ASN A 182 12.41 -13.75 8.60
C ASN A 182 13.02 -12.33 8.62
N TYR A 183 14.33 -12.21 8.81
CA TYR A 183 15.06 -10.93 8.66
C TYR A 183 15.09 -10.44 7.22
N ILE A 184 15.21 -11.34 6.25
CA ILE A 184 15.17 -10.98 4.83
C ILE A 184 13.81 -10.36 4.51
N PHE A 185 12.70 -10.98 4.95
CA PHE A 185 11.37 -10.44 4.75
C PHE A 185 11.21 -9.03 5.34
N LEU A 186 11.60 -8.84 6.61
CA LEU A 186 11.54 -7.53 7.26
C LEU A 186 12.38 -6.49 6.50
N ASN A 187 13.58 -6.85 6.04
CA ASN A 187 14.44 -5.94 5.27
C ASN A 187 13.87 -5.59 3.89
N LYS A 188 13.12 -6.50 3.26
CA LYS A 188 12.43 -6.21 1.98
C LYS A 188 11.28 -5.23 2.15
N VAL A 189 10.62 -5.23 3.31
CA VAL A 189 9.51 -4.32 3.63
C VAL A 189 9.99 -2.95 4.11
N LYS A 190 11.13 -2.88 4.80
CA LYS A 190 11.72 -1.62 5.26
C LYS A 190 12.10 -0.69 4.12
N SER A 191 11.89 0.61 4.34
CA SER A 191 12.25 1.67 3.41
C SER A 191 12.88 2.86 4.12
N GLU A 192 14.16 3.10 3.85
CA GLU A 192 14.86 4.30 4.37
C GLU A 192 14.18 5.59 3.87
N LYS A 193 13.69 5.62 2.63
CA LYS A 193 13.03 6.79 2.04
C LYS A 193 11.75 7.15 2.78
N VAL A 194 10.91 6.15 3.10
CA VAL A 194 9.67 6.37 3.86
C VAL A 194 9.99 6.79 5.29
N GLU A 195 10.99 6.18 5.92
CA GLU A 195 11.41 6.56 7.27
C GLU A 195 12.00 7.99 7.33
N GLU A 196 12.77 8.39 6.32
CA GLU A 196 13.27 9.77 6.20
C GLU A 196 12.14 10.78 6.01
N TYR A 197 11.15 10.47 5.17
CA TYR A 197 9.96 11.28 5.01
C TYR A 197 9.21 11.46 6.34
N ILE A 198 8.95 10.38 7.06
CA ILE A 198 8.27 10.42 8.36
C ILE A 198 9.07 11.29 9.36
N LYS A 199 10.39 11.10 9.45
CA LYS A 199 11.26 11.92 10.31
C LYS A 199 11.26 13.41 9.93
N TYR A 200 11.18 13.70 8.62
CA TYR A 200 11.08 15.07 8.14
C TYR A 200 9.76 15.71 8.58
N MET A 201 8.64 15.02 8.41
CA MET A 201 7.33 15.50 8.82
C MET A 201 7.22 15.71 10.32
N ASP A 202 7.78 14.81 11.15
CA ASP A 202 7.84 14.97 12.60
C ASP A 202 8.57 16.27 13.01
N LYS A 203 9.71 16.57 12.39
CA LYS A 203 10.47 17.81 12.63
C LYS A 203 9.69 19.04 12.18
N TRP A 204 9.02 18.96 11.03
CA TRP A 204 8.21 20.05 10.50
C TRP A 204 7.07 20.42 11.44
N HIS A 205 6.35 19.43 11.98
CA HIS A 205 5.28 19.66 12.97
C HIS A 205 5.84 20.28 14.28
N GLN A 206 6.97 19.75 14.77
CA GLN A 206 7.61 20.30 15.98
C GLN A 206 8.04 21.76 15.83
N SER A 207 8.44 22.18 14.62
CA SER A 207 8.88 23.57 14.36
C SER A 207 7.75 24.59 14.34
N ARG A 208 6.48 24.12 14.29
CA ARG A 208 5.28 24.98 14.23
C ARG A 208 4.49 25.05 15.53
N MET A 209 4.87 24.27 16.53
CA MET A 209 4.34 24.34 17.90
C MET A 209 5.11 25.35 18.75
#